data_15a58f0735d29957ed934248a8b6578e
#
_entry.id   15a58f0735d29957ed934248a8b6578e
#
_cell.length_a   1.000
_cell.length_b   1.000
_cell.length_c   1.000
_cell.angle_alpha   90.00
_cell.angle_beta   90.00
_cell.angle_gamma   90.00
#
_symmetry.space_group_name_H-M   'P 1'
#
loop_
_entity.id
_entity.type
_entity.pdbx_description
1 polymer ?
#
loop_
_entity_poly.entity_id
_entity_poly.type
_entity_poly.pdbx_seq_one_letter_code
_entity_poly.pdbx_strand_id
1 'polypeptide(L)'
;MYLKLLATCVITVILSSCSSASEPKQLQAGAAAANITPSLGSLTIGGFRPIPATHIHDELFARCIVLDDGDTQIAIVVADILGLPKEVCDLAKEQVAQHTNIPASHVLIAATHTHSAATPRGPKGVFWKDEISDYGQFLAQKFSDGIRRAVNNLEPAQIGWGVALEPREVFNRRW
;
A
#
# COMPACT_ATOMS: atom_id res chain seq x y z
N MET A 1 33.66 30.17 76.84
CA MET A 1 33.68 28.77 76.44
C MET A 1 32.49 28.55 75.48
N TYR A 2 32.76 28.61 74.16
CA TYR A 2 31.72 28.67 73.10
C TYR A 2 31.44 27.28 72.57
N LEU A 3 30.19 26.83 72.70
CA LEU A 3 29.71 25.58 72.17
C LEU A 3 29.20 25.84 70.73
N LYS A 4 29.87 25.28 69.73
CA LYS A 4 29.44 25.38 68.31
C LYS A 4 28.44 24.29 68.02
N LEU A 5 27.18 24.66 67.75
CA LEU A 5 26.19 23.83 67.19
C LEU A 5 26.43 23.68 65.66
N LEU A 6 26.72 22.46 65.19
CA LEU A 6 26.79 22.14 63.80
C LEU A 6 25.38 21.65 63.38
N ALA A 7 24.68 22.44 62.57
CA ALA A 7 23.45 22.07 61.93
C ALA A 7 23.79 21.33 60.68
N THR A 8 23.51 20.00 60.63
CA THR A 8 23.65 19.15 59.44
C THR A 8 22.38 19.26 58.63
N CYS A 9 22.46 19.93 57.48
CA CYS A 9 21.36 20.04 56.53
C CYS A 9 21.36 18.80 55.64
N VAL A 10 20.42 17.88 55.84
CA VAL A 10 20.22 16.73 54.99
C VAL A 10 19.32 17.15 53.80
N ILE A 11 19.91 17.32 52.64
CA ILE A 11 19.16 17.57 51.39
C ILE A 11 18.70 16.23 50.86
N THR A 12 17.41 15.93 51.02
CA THR A 12 16.77 14.78 50.42
C THR A 12 16.43 15.13 48.96
N VAL A 13 17.23 14.63 48.04
CA VAL A 13 16.93 14.72 46.58
C VAL A 13 15.87 13.70 46.27
N ILE A 14 14.61 14.13 46.09
CA ILE A 14 13.54 13.30 45.56
C ILE A 14 13.75 13.20 44.06
N LEU A 15 14.33 12.09 43.60
CA LEU A 15 14.33 11.70 42.20
C LEU A 15 12.89 11.32 41.82
N SER A 16 12.15 12.29 41.29
CA SER A 16 10.90 12.02 40.61
C SER A 16 11.20 11.22 39.33
N SER A 17 11.05 9.90 39.41
CA SER A 17 11.00 9.03 38.24
C SER A 17 9.77 9.42 37.44
N CYS A 18 9.92 10.30 36.47
CA CYS A 18 8.90 10.55 35.45
C CYS A 18 8.82 9.26 34.62
N SER A 19 7.90 8.38 35.01
CA SER A 19 7.47 7.28 34.16
C SER A 19 6.77 7.95 32.98
N SER A 20 7.46 8.10 31.85
CA SER A 20 6.80 8.54 30.61
C SER A 20 5.87 7.40 30.19
N ALA A 21 4.61 7.50 30.61
CA ALA A 21 3.55 6.72 30.00
C ALA A 21 3.59 7.05 28.51
N SER A 22 3.89 6.07 27.66
CA SER A 22 3.80 6.26 26.22
C SER A 22 2.36 6.69 25.91
N GLU A 23 2.21 7.81 25.23
CA GLU A 23 0.90 8.22 24.68
C GLU A 23 0.28 7.03 23.95
N PRO A 24 -1.04 6.79 24.10
CA PRO A 24 -1.71 5.71 23.41
C PRO A 24 -1.48 5.92 21.90
N LYS A 25 -0.92 4.91 21.25
CA LYS A 25 -0.66 4.94 19.81
C LYS A 25 -1.97 5.07 19.07
N GLN A 26 -2.09 6.10 18.26
CA GLN A 26 -3.28 6.38 17.48
C GLN A 26 -3.13 5.78 16.08
N LEU A 27 -4.14 5.04 15.63
CA LEU A 27 -4.20 4.57 14.25
C LEU A 27 -4.17 5.77 13.29
N GLN A 28 -3.32 5.70 12.29
CA GLN A 28 -3.27 6.63 11.17
C GLN A 28 -3.57 5.90 9.87
N ALA A 29 -4.17 6.59 8.94
CA ALA A 29 -4.39 6.11 7.58
C ALA A 29 -4.07 7.20 6.58
N GLY A 30 -3.48 6.78 5.45
CA GLY A 30 -3.22 7.67 4.34
C GLY A 30 -3.59 7.00 3.04
N ALA A 31 -4.11 7.76 2.09
CA ALA A 31 -4.54 7.23 0.80
C ALA A 31 -3.99 8.06 -0.37
N ALA A 32 -3.81 7.41 -1.51
CA ALA A 32 -3.46 8.04 -2.77
C ALA A 32 -3.96 7.21 -3.95
N ALA A 33 -4.23 7.87 -5.08
CA ALA A 33 -4.50 7.23 -6.35
C ALA A 33 -3.41 7.61 -7.37
N ALA A 34 -2.88 6.63 -8.08
CA ALA A 34 -1.94 6.82 -9.17
C ALA A 34 -2.59 6.42 -10.49
N ASN A 35 -2.57 7.32 -11.48
CA ASN A 35 -3.04 6.98 -12.82
C ASN A 35 -2.07 5.98 -13.46
N ILE A 36 -2.61 4.86 -13.91
CA ILE A 36 -1.89 3.75 -14.55
C ILE A 36 -2.37 3.49 -15.98
N THR A 37 -3.14 4.42 -16.55
CA THR A 37 -3.64 4.32 -17.92
C THR A 37 -2.47 4.30 -18.90
N PRO A 38 -2.35 3.27 -19.74
CA PRO A 38 -1.30 3.22 -20.76
C PRO A 38 -1.65 4.08 -21.98
N SER A 39 -0.67 4.30 -22.84
CA SER A 39 -0.87 4.98 -24.12
C SER A 39 -1.78 4.17 -25.04
N LEU A 40 -2.49 4.83 -25.96
CA LEU A 40 -3.21 4.17 -27.04
C LEU A 40 -2.27 3.31 -27.88
N GLY A 41 -2.80 2.19 -28.38
CA GLY A 41 -2.02 1.16 -29.05
C GLY A 41 -1.43 0.10 -28.10
N SER A 42 -1.44 0.35 -26.77
CA SER A 42 -1.07 -0.68 -25.80
C SER A 42 -2.01 -1.87 -25.86
N LEU A 43 -1.46 -3.06 -25.65
CA LEU A 43 -2.22 -4.29 -25.72
C LEU A 43 -3.13 -4.44 -24.51
N THR A 44 -4.44 -4.46 -24.75
CA THR A 44 -5.45 -4.79 -23.74
C THR A 44 -5.77 -6.28 -23.79
N ILE A 45 -6.14 -6.83 -22.66
CA ILE A 45 -6.52 -8.23 -22.56
C ILE A 45 -7.78 -8.40 -21.71
N GLY A 46 -8.82 -8.90 -22.36
CA GLY A 46 -10.07 -9.32 -21.70
C GLY A 46 -10.49 -10.71 -22.14
N GLY A 47 -9.79 -11.26 -23.11
CA GLY A 47 -9.94 -12.61 -23.63
C GLY A 47 -8.59 -13.34 -23.69
N PHE A 48 -8.47 -14.32 -24.58
CA PHE A 48 -7.26 -15.11 -24.74
C PHE A 48 -6.19 -14.44 -25.62
N ARG A 49 -6.58 -13.42 -26.39
CA ARG A 49 -5.69 -12.71 -27.31
C ARG A 49 -5.66 -11.22 -26.95
N PRO A 50 -4.47 -10.63 -26.81
CA PRO A 50 -4.35 -9.20 -26.64
C PRO A 50 -4.77 -8.45 -27.92
N ILE A 51 -5.43 -7.31 -27.75
CA ILE A 51 -5.80 -6.41 -28.84
C ILE A 51 -5.31 -4.99 -28.52
N PRO A 52 -4.89 -4.19 -29.52
CA PRO A 52 -4.48 -2.82 -29.29
C PRO A 52 -5.66 -1.95 -28.82
N ALA A 53 -5.44 -1.13 -27.80
CA ALA A 53 -6.41 -0.12 -27.36
C ALA A 53 -6.56 0.99 -28.42
N THR A 54 -7.79 1.28 -28.83
CA THR A 54 -8.10 2.31 -29.82
C THR A 54 -8.60 3.62 -29.21
N HIS A 55 -9.11 3.56 -27.97
CA HIS A 55 -9.57 4.73 -27.23
C HIS A 55 -9.52 4.42 -25.72
N ILE A 56 -9.58 5.47 -24.90
CA ILE A 56 -9.69 5.39 -23.45
C ILE A 56 -11.10 5.89 -23.10
N HIS A 57 -11.93 5.00 -22.55
CA HIS A 57 -13.25 5.36 -22.04
C HIS A 57 -13.11 5.94 -20.62
N ASP A 58 -12.46 5.19 -19.73
CA ASP A 58 -12.16 5.58 -18.36
C ASP A 58 -10.67 5.39 -18.08
N GLU A 59 -10.13 6.26 -17.25
CA GLU A 59 -8.76 6.10 -16.76
C GLU A 59 -8.64 4.93 -15.78
N LEU A 60 -7.51 4.25 -15.81
CA LEU A 60 -7.15 3.18 -14.90
C LEU A 60 -6.33 3.71 -13.74
N PHE A 61 -6.62 3.24 -12.54
CA PHE A 61 -5.93 3.69 -11.33
C PHE A 61 -5.36 2.53 -10.52
N ALA A 62 -4.26 2.81 -9.84
CA ALA A 62 -3.80 2.08 -8.67
C ALA A 62 -4.20 2.89 -7.43
N ARG A 63 -5.09 2.34 -6.61
CA ARG A 63 -5.54 2.95 -5.35
C ARG A 63 -4.74 2.36 -4.22
N CYS A 64 -4.04 3.23 -3.49
CA CYS A 64 -3.15 2.87 -2.42
C CYS A 64 -3.70 3.36 -1.09
N ILE A 65 -3.64 2.53 -0.07
CA ILE A 65 -3.89 2.89 1.32
C ILE A 65 -2.73 2.40 2.17
N VAL A 66 -2.33 3.21 3.14
CA VAL A 66 -1.37 2.85 4.19
C VAL A 66 -2.06 2.99 5.52
N LEU A 67 -1.89 2.00 6.37
CA LEU A 67 -2.34 2.00 7.76
C LEU A 67 -1.11 1.91 8.67
N ASP A 68 -1.12 2.69 9.75
CA ASP A 68 -0.04 2.78 10.74
C ASP A 68 -0.65 2.78 12.14
N ASP A 69 -0.31 1.82 12.97
CA ASP A 69 -0.74 1.74 14.38
C ASP A 69 0.32 2.27 15.36
N GLY A 70 1.41 2.87 14.81
CA GLY A 70 2.54 3.39 15.56
C GLY A 70 3.64 2.35 15.85
N ASP A 71 3.44 1.08 15.51
CA ASP A 71 4.44 0.01 15.55
C ASP A 71 4.66 -0.62 14.17
N THR A 72 3.58 -0.76 13.43
CA THR A 72 3.54 -1.48 12.17
C THR A 72 2.85 -0.65 11.11
N GLN A 73 3.49 -0.54 9.97
CA GLN A 73 2.88 0.01 8.76
C GLN A 73 2.58 -1.10 7.78
N ILE A 74 1.40 -1.07 7.20
CA ILE A 74 1.00 -1.94 6.08
C ILE A 74 0.52 -1.10 4.90
N ALA A 75 0.78 -1.57 3.69
CA ALA A 75 0.31 -0.93 2.46
C ALA A 75 -0.54 -1.90 1.64
N ILE A 76 -1.65 -1.40 1.11
CA ILE A 76 -2.54 -2.15 0.22
C ILE A 76 -2.70 -1.36 -1.06
N VAL A 77 -2.48 -2.01 -2.20
CA VAL A 77 -2.71 -1.47 -3.53
C VAL A 77 -3.76 -2.30 -4.25
N VAL A 78 -4.78 -1.66 -4.78
CA VAL A 78 -5.74 -2.27 -5.70
C VAL A 78 -5.63 -1.57 -7.04
N ALA A 79 -5.22 -2.30 -8.07
CA ALA A 79 -4.95 -1.78 -9.42
C ALA A 79 -6.02 -2.22 -10.42
N ASP A 80 -6.47 -1.28 -11.26
CA ASP A 80 -7.44 -1.53 -12.34
C ASP A 80 -6.77 -2.26 -13.50
N ILE A 81 -6.54 -3.55 -13.31
CA ILE A 81 -5.85 -4.43 -14.26
C ILE A 81 -6.39 -5.86 -14.16
N LEU A 82 -6.24 -6.66 -15.22
CA LEU A 82 -6.71 -8.05 -15.23
C LEU A 82 -5.97 -8.93 -14.21
N GLY A 83 -4.67 -8.81 -14.15
CA GLY A 83 -3.82 -9.59 -13.25
C GLY A 83 -2.39 -9.07 -13.27
N LEU A 84 -1.66 -9.36 -12.21
CA LEU A 84 -0.29 -8.87 -12.00
C LEU A 84 0.68 -10.05 -11.96
N PRO A 85 1.73 -10.03 -12.78
CA PRO A 85 2.85 -10.95 -12.64
C PRO A 85 3.52 -10.76 -11.27
N LYS A 86 3.99 -11.87 -10.71
CA LYS A 86 4.70 -11.85 -9.43
C LYS A 86 5.92 -10.91 -9.50
N GLU A 87 6.62 -10.93 -10.62
CA GLU A 87 7.83 -10.14 -10.86
C GLU A 87 7.57 -8.63 -10.78
N VAL A 88 6.43 -8.15 -11.27
CA VAL A 88 6.01 -6.75 -11.16
C VAL A 88 5.67 -6.39 -9.71
N CYS A 89 5.01 -7.31 -9.00
CA CYS A 89 4.69 -7.10 -7.59
C CYS A 89 5.96 -7.08 -6.72
N ASP A 90 6.90 -7.98 -6.98
CA ASP A 90 8.17 -8.04 -6.24
C ASP A 90 8.99 -6.76 -6.47
N LEU A 91 9.13 -6.32 -7.72
CA LEU A 91 9.81 -5.07 -8.05
C LEU A 91 9.19 -3.86 -7.34
N ALA A 92 7.85 -3.77 -7.34
CA ALA A 92 7.16 -2.70 -6.63
C ALA A 92 7.44 -2.73 -5.12
N LYS A 93 7.38 -3.92 -4.50
CA LYS A 93 7.65 -4.11 -3.07
C LYS A 93 9.09 -3.76 -2.69
N GLU A 94 10.05 -4.10 -3.54
CA GLU A 94 11.46 -3.72 -3.36
C GLU A 94 11.63 -2.21 -3.40
N GLN A 95 10.99 -1.53 -4.37
CA GLN A 95 11.01 -0.07 -4.47
C GLN A 95 10.34 0.60 -3.26
N VAL A 96 9.24 0.05 -2.75
CA VAL A 96 8.58 0.53 -1.52
C VAL A 96 9.53 0.44 -0.34
N ALA A 97 10.18 -0.72 -0.13
CA ALA A 97 11.11 -0.93 0.98
C ALA A 97 12.35 -0.03 0.89
N GLN A 98 12.77 0.36 -0.31
CA GLN A 98 13.88 1.30 -0.52
C GLN A 98 13.52 2.76 -0.19
N HIS A 99 12.25 3.15 -0.33
CA HIS A 99 11.82 4.53 -0.26
C HIS A 99 10.89 4.85 0.90
N THR A 100 10.51 3.85 1.70
CA THR A 100 9.66 3.97 2.89
C THR A 100 10.18 3.06 3.99
N ASN A 101 9.57 3.16 5.18
CA ASN A 101 9.85 2.22 6.28
C ASN A 101 8.98 0.94 6.22
N ILE A 102 8.22 0.73 5.13
CA ILE A 102 7.33 -0.43 4.98
C ILE A 102 8.13 -1.58 4.36
N PRO A 103 8.34 -2.69 5.07
CA PRO A 103 9.03 -3.84 4.53
C PRO A 103 8.20 -4.49 3.41
N ALA A 104 8.85 -5.14 2.45
CA ALA A 104 8.20 -5.80 1.31
C ALA A 104 7.10 -6.81 1.73
N SER A 105 7.26 -7.46 2.89
CA SER A 105 6.30 -8.40 3.47
C SER A 105 5.00 -7.74 3.96
N HIS A 106 5.01 -6.43 4.19
CA HIS A 106 3.85 -5.67 4.64
C HIS A 106 3.11 -4.96 3.49
N VAL A 107 3.42 -5.30 2.25
CA VAL A 107 2.77 -4.75 1.06
C VAL A 107 1.90 -5.80 0.39
N LEU A 108 0.60 -5.53 0.30
CA LEU A 108 -0.35 -6.30 -0.50
C LEU A 108 -0.63 -5.56 -1.81
N ILE A 109 -0.51 -6.25 -2.94
CA ILE A 109 -0.88 -5.72 -4.26
C ILE A 109 -1.89 -6.66 -4.90
N ALA A 110 -3.04 -6.14 -5.26
CA ALA A 110 -4.14 -6.88 -5.86
C ALA A 110 -4.63 -6.20 -7.14
N ALA A 111 -5.25 -7.00 -8.02
CA ALA A 111 -5.89 -6.53 -9.24
C ALA A 111 -7.41 -6.57 -9.08
N THR A 112 -8.14 -5.61 -9.69
CA THR A 112 -9.60 -5.64 -9.76
C THR A 112 -10.12 -6.72 -10.69
N HIS A 113 -9.24 -7.34 -11.48
CA HIS A 113 -9.55 -8.33 -12.51
C HIS A 113 -10.44 -7.78 -13.65
N THR A 114 -10.32 -6.46 -13.93
CA THR A 114 -11.01 -5.88 -15.08
C THR A 114 -10.50 -6.47 -16.39
N HIS A 115 -11.42 -6.77 -17.31
CA HIS A 115 -11.09 -7.31 -18.62
C HIS A 115 -10.98 -6.22 -19.70
N SER A 116 -10.83 -4.96 -19.31
CA SER A 116 -10.72 -3.79 -20.20
C SER A 116 -9.46 -2.97 -19.90
N ALA A 117 -8.38 -3.62 -19.48
CA ALA A 117 -7.13 -2.98 -19.14
C ALA A 117 -5.96 -3.54 -19.95
N ALA A 118 -4.85 -2.78 -20.00
CA ALA A 118 -3.64 -3.25 -20.63
C ALA A 118 -3.00 -4.42 -19.85
N THR A 119 -2.23 -5.22 -20.57
CA THR A 119 -1.48 -6.33 -19.98
C THR A 119 -0.06 -5.89 -19.63
N PRO A 120 0.41 -6.13 -18.39
CA PRO A 120 1.80 -5.95 -18.01
C PRO A 120 2.72 -7.05 -18.54
N ARG A 121 2.15 -8.07 -19.15
CA ARG A 121 2.88 -9.13 -19.87
C ARG A 121 3.07 -8.70 -21.32
N GLY A 122 4.13 -9.14 -21.94
CA GLY A 122 4.40 -8.81 -23.33
C GLY A 122 3.33 -9.32 -24.33
N PRO A 123 3.60 -9.24 -25.62
CA PRO A 123 2.62 -9.53 -26.68
C PRO A 123 2.11 -10.98 -26.72
N LYS A 124 2.77 -11.89 -26.02
CA LYS A 124 2.35 -13.30 -25.90
C LYS A 124 1.19 -13.54 -24.93
N GLY A 125 0.80 -12.53 -24.14
CA GLY A 125 -0.41 -12.54 -23.32
C GLY A 125 -0.26 -13.20 -21.96
N VAL A 126 -1.39 -13.58 -21.35
CA VAL A 126 -1.52 -13.91 -19.92
C VAL A 126 -0.71 -15.14 -19.49
N PHE A 127 -0.51 -16.10 -20.38
CA PHE A 127 0.02 -17.41 -20.04
C PHE A 127 1.56 -17.52 -20.17
N TRP A 128 2.23 -16.48 -20.68
CA TRP A 128 3.66 -16.50 -20.92
C TRP A 128 4.42 -15.76 -19.81
N LYS A 129 5.53 -16.31 -19.41
CA LYS A 129 6.50 -15.68 -18.53
C LYS A 129 7.54 -14.97 -19.38
N ASP A 130 7.20 -13.78 -19.84
CA ASP A 130 8.17 -12.91 -20.49
C ASP A 130 8.89 -12.06 -19.42
N GLU A 131 9.95 -11.40 -19.80
CA GLU A 131 10.57 -10.35 -18.99
C GLU A 131 9.55 -9.26 -18.64
N ILE A 132 9.80 -8.53 -17.56
CA ILE A 132 8.92 -7.42 -17.16
C ILE A 132 8.90 -6.41 -18.31
N SER A 133 7.71 -6.19 -18.87
CA SER A 133 7.51 -5.22 -19.95
C SER A 133 7.69 -3.77 -19.45
N ASP A 134 7.87 -2.81 -20.35
CA ASP A 134 7.94 -1.39 -20.00
C ASP A 134 6.69 -0.95 -19.20
N TYR A 135 5.51 -1.44 -19.58
CA TYR A 135 4.28 -1.18 -18.84
C TYR A 135 4.32 -1.83 -17.45
N GLY A 136 4.89 -3.03 -17.32
CA GLY A 136 5.10 -3.68 -16.03
C GLY A 136 6.04 -2.89 -15.11
N GLN A 137 7.13 -2.34 -15.65
CA GLN A 137 8.04 -1.46 -14.92
C GLN A 137 7.35 -0.15 -14.50
N PHE A 138 6.59 0.46 -15.42
CA PHE A 138 5.77 1.63 -15.12
C PHE A 138 4.78 1.36 -13.99
N LEU A 139 4.09 0.21 -13.99
CA LEU A 139 3.17 -0.17 -12.92
C LEU A 139 3.88 -0.31 -11.58
N ALA A 140 5.03 -0.98 -11.54
CA ALA A 140 5.80 -1.13 -10.31
C ALA A 140 6.19 0.24 -9.73
N GLN A 141 6.66 1.16 -10.58
CA GLN A 141 6.98 2.53 -10.17
C GLN A 141 5.73 3.27 -9.65
N LYS A 142 4.59 3.16 -10.34
CA LYS A 142 3.34 3.82 -9.93
C LYS A 142 2.79 3.29 -8.61
N PHE A 143 2.94 1.99 -8.34
CA PHE A 143 2.56 1.39 -7.06
C PHE A 143 3.44 1.92 -5.92
N SER A 144 4.75 1.96 -6.13
CA SER A 144 5.69 2.52 -5.16
C SER A 144 5.43 4.00 -4.89
N ASP A 145 5.26 4.81 -5.93
CA ASP A 145 4.98 6.25 -5.79
C ASP A 145 3.62 6.49 -5.11
N GLY A 146 2.61 5.68 -5.43
CA GLY A 146 1.30 5.74 -4.80
C GLY A 146 1.37 5.45 -3.30
N ILE A 147 2.10 4.42 -2.90
CA ILE A 147 2.32 4.09 -1.49
C ILE A 147 3.09 5.21 -0.78
N ARG A 148 4.16 5.75 -1.38
CA ARG A 148 4.91 6.88 -0.80
C ARG A 148 4.01 8.10 -0.58
N ARG A 149 3.14 8.41 -1.53
CA ARG A 149 2.16 9.50 -1.37
C ARG A 149 1.16 9.19 -0.27
N ALA A 150 0.71 7.94 -0.14
CA ALA A 150 -0.17 7.53 0.95
C ALA A 150 0.52 7.65 2.32
N VAL A 151 1.81 7.29 2.42
CA VAL A 151 2.62 7.53 3.64
C VAL A 151 2.66 9.02 3.99
N ASN A 152 2.88 9.90 3.01
CA ASN A 152 2.93 11.35 3.23
C ASN A 152 1.56 11.95 3.61
N ASN A 153 0.48 11.22 3.36
CA ASN A 153 -0.91 11.63 3.66
C ASN A 153 -1.44 10.95 4.94
N LEU A 154 -0.59 10.34 5.76
CA LEU A 154 -1.01 9.74 7.01
C LEU A 154 -1.62 10.80 7.94
N GLU A 155 -2.82 10.52 8.42
CA GLU A 155 -3.53 11.33 9.39
C GLU A 155 -4.29 10.45 10.40
N PRO A 156 -4.65 10.96 11.59
CA PRO A 156 -5.42 10.19 12.56
C PRO A 156 -6.71 9.63 11.95
N ALA A 157 -6.94 8.34 12.19
CA ALA A 157 -8.05 7.63 11.57
C ALA A 157 -8.74 6.65 12.53
N GLN A 158 -9.91 6.23 12.14
CA GLN A 158 -10.65 5.12 12.75
C GLN A 158 -11.02 4.12 11.65
N ILE A 159 -11.02 2.84 11.98
CA ILE A 159 -11.43 1.77 11.09
C ILE A 159 -12.70 1.11 11.61
N GLY A 160 -13.63 0.82 10.71
CA GLY A 160 -14.83 0.07 10.98
C GLY A 160 -15.02 -1.02 9.93
N TRP A 161 -15.71 -2.10 10.30
CA TRP A 161 -16.05 -3.17 9.37
C TRP A 161 -17.49 -3.63 9.60
N GLY A 162 -18.05 -4.24 8.56
CA GLY A 162 -19.37 -4.83 8.60
C GLY A 162 -19.46 -6.01 7.64
N VAL A 163 -20.49 -6.81 7.81
CA VAL A 163 -20.82 -7.94 6.93
C VAL A 163 -22.22 -7.73 6.36
N ALA A 164 -22.35 -7.90 5.05
CA ALA A 164 -23.64 -7.88 4.36
C ALA A 164 -23.82 -9.18 3.58
N LEU A 165 -25.06 -9.65 3.49
CA LEU A 165 -25.44 -10.79 2.67
C LEU A 165 -26.17 -10.30 1.42
N GLU A 166 -25.72 -10.72 0.25
CA GLU A 166 -26.39 -10.42 -1.03
C GLU A 166 -26.62 -11.71 -1.83
N PRO A 167 -27.67 -12.49 -1.48
CA PRO A 167 -27.94 -13.78 -2.09
C PRO A 167 -28.53 -13.67 -3.51
N ARG A 168 -28.97 -12.48 -3.94
CA ARG A 168 -29.61 -12.28 -5.24
C ARG A 168 -28.61 -12.13 -6.39
N GLU A 169 -27.40 -11.64 -6.10
CA GLU A 169 -26.43 -11.24 -7.12
C GLU A 169 -25.20 -12.16 -7.15
N VAL A 170 -25.09 -13.08 -6.21
CA VAL A 170 -23.91 -13.95 -6.08
C VAL A 170 -24.29 -15.41 -6.27
N PHE A 171 -23.82 -16.01 -7.36
CA PHE A 171 -24.07 -17.40 -7.72
C PHE A 171 -22.76 -18.14 -7.95
N ASN A 172 -22.68 -19.37 -7.45
CA ASN A 172 -21.61 -20.28 -7.87
C ASN A 172 -21.89 -20.76 -9.31
N ARG A 173 -20.98 -20.51 -10.23
CA ARG A 173 -21.16 -20.91 -11.64
C ARG A 173 -20.70 -22.36 -11.92
N ARG A 174 -20.19 -23.07 -10.93
CA ARG A 174 -19.69 -24.43 -11.05
C ARG A 174 -20.47 -25.34 -10.11
N TRP A 175 -21.65 -25.68 -10.45
CA TRP A 175 -22.47 -26.64 -9.78
C TRP A 175 -23.33 -27.46 -10.68
#